data_2eb79622f3d2be39a4d8ee642764762a
#
_entry.id   2eb79622f3d2be39a4d8ee642764762a
#
_cell.length_a   1.000
_cell.length_b   1.000
_cell.length_c   1.000
_cell.angle_alpha   90.00
_cell.angle_beta   90.00
_cell.angle_gamma   90.00
#
_symmetry.space_group_name_H-M   'P 1'
#
loop_
_entity.id
_entity.type
_entity.pdbx_description
1 polymer ?
#
loop_
_entity_poly.entity_id
_entity_poly.type
_entity_poly.pdbx_seq_one_letter_code
_entity_poly.pdbx_strand_id
1 'polypeptide(L)'
;MQALPAPLQAAINHLLGQAAWAREKLAPFAGHAAQIKLPPFEAAFLIGADGSISAPAADAVLEVSIALPAATPLLALQGKDAVMRAARIEGSAEFAAALGFVIRNLRWDAEEDLSNLVGDIAAHRIVGGTREFAAWQQQAAQNLAANLAEYFTEEQPLIARQ
;
A
#
# COMPACT_ATOMS: atom_id res chain seq x y z
N MET A 1 13.15 -9.12 -2.66
CA MET A 1 12.52 -7.78 -2.69
C MET A 1 11.77 -7.62 -4.00
N GLN A 2 10.48 -7.39 -3.93
CA GLN A 2 9.64 -7.23 -5.11
C GLN A 2 9.39 -5.75 -5.36
N ALA A 3 9.58 -5.28 -6.60
CA ALA A 3 9.23 -3.93 -6.97
C ALA A 3 7.71 -3.76 -7.05
N LEU A 4 7.24 -2.52 -6.92
CA LEU A 4 5.83 -2.20 -7.19
C LEU A 4 5.44 -2.66 -8.59
N PRO A 5 4.23 -3.21 -8.76
CA PRO A 5 3.71 -3.51 -10.09
C PRO A 5 3.73 -2.26 -10.98
N ALA A 6 4.16 -2.42 -12.23
CA ALA A 6 4.32 -1.30 -13.16
C ALA A 6 3.07 -0.41 -13.30
N PRO A 7 1.83 -0.93 -13.37
CA PRO A 7 0.63 -0.10 -13.41
C PRO A 7 0.44 0.75 -12.15
N LEU A 8 0.74 0.19 -10.97
CA LEU A 8 0.65 0.90 -9.69
C LEU A 8 1.72 2.00 -9.59
N GLN A 9 2.94 1.68 -10.00
CA GLN A 9 4.02 2.68 -10.07
C GLN A 9 3.66 3.84 -11.01
N ALA A 10 3.12 3.54 -12.19
CA ALA A 10 2.68 4.55 -13.16
C ALA A 10 1.55 5.44 -12.59
N ALA A 11 0.57 4.85 -11.90
CA ALA A 11 -0.52 5.59 -11.28
C ALA A 11 0.00 6.52 -10.16
N ILE A 12 0.88 6.05 -9.30
CA ILE A 12 1.49 6.87 -8.24
C ILE A 12 2.30 8.02 -8.86
N ASN A 13 3.10 7.75 -9.89
CA ASN A 13 3.86 8.77 -10.58
C ASN A 13 2.97 9.79 -11.29
N HIS A 14 1.83 9.36 -11.82
CA HIS A 14 0.83 10.26 -12.39
C HIS A 14 0.29 11.22 -11.32
N LEU A 15 -0.09 10.72 -10.16
CA LEU A 15 -0.54 11.54 -9.03
C LEU A 15 0.56 12.50 -8.54
N LEU A 16 1.78 12.02 -8.40
CA LEU A 16 2.94 12.85 -8.04
C LEU A 16 3.23 13.92 -9.10
N GLY A 17 3.02 13.60 -10.37
CA GLY A 17 3.17 14.54 -11.47
C GLY A 17 2.19 15.71 -11.41
N GLN A 18 1.01 15.51 -10.84
CA GLN A 18 0.00 16.55 -10.63
C GLN A 18 0.24 17.39 -9.36
N ALA A 19 1.10 16.93 -8.47
CA ALA A 19 1.38 17.53 -7.17
C ALA A 19 2.86 17.92 -7.06
N ALA A 20 3.22 19.08 -7.61
CA ALA A 20 4.61 19.56 -7.60
C ALA A 20 5.18 19.62 -6.17
N TRP A 21 4.39 20.03 -5.18
CA TRP A 21 4.78 20.08 -3.79
C TRP A 21 5.17 18.71 -3.22
N ALA A 22 4.51 17.64 -3.66
CA ALA A 22 4.81 16.28 -3.22
C ALA A 22 6.16 15.80 -3.77
N ARG A 23 6.42 16.09 -5.03
CA ARG A 23 7.72 15.81 -5.67
C ARG A 23 8.85 16.59 -5.03
N GLU A 24 8.65 17.88 -4.77
CA GLU A 24 9.61 18.71 -4.05
C GLU A 24 9.90 18.19 -2.63
N LYS A 25 8.88 17.65 -1.96
CA LYS A 25 9.01 17.04 -0.63
C LYS A 25 9.82 15.75 -0.65
N LEU A 26 9.72 14.96 -1.71
CA LEU A 26 10.40 13.68 -1.87
C LEU A 26 11.79 13.80 -2.52
N ALA A 27 12.01 14.80 -3.36
CA ALA A 27 13.27 14.97 -4.09
C ALA A 27 14.54 14.96 -3.21
N PRO A 28 14.55 15.53 -1.98
CA PRO A 28 15.72 15.45 -1.08
C PRO A 28 16.10 14.00 -0.70
N PHE A 29 15.17 13.07 -0.84
CA PHE A 29 15.38 11.64 -0.54
C PHE A 29 15.69 10.81 -1.80
N ALA A 30 16.14 11.44 -2.88
CA ALA A 30 16.56 10.75 -4.08
C ALA A 30 17.62 9.68 -3.77
N GLY A 31 17.41 8.47 -4.28
CA GLY A 31 18.27 7.32 -4.00
C GLY A 31 17.88 6.53 -2.74
N HIS A 32 16.95 7.02 -1.92
CA HIS A 32 16.44 6.31 -0.76
C HIS A 32 15.32 5.34 -1.17
N ALA A 33 15.36 4.13 -0.61
CA ALA A 33 14.38 3.08 -0.88
C ALA A 33 13.48 2.84 0.32
N ALA A 34 12.20 2.59 0.04
CA ALA A 34 11.20 2.25 1.04
C ALA A 34 10.44 0.99 0.62
N GLN A 35 9.86 0.33 1.60
CA GLN A 35 9.07 -0.88 1.42
C GLN A 35 7.66 -0.68 1.99
N ILE A 36 6.67 -1.20 1.28
CA ILE A 36 5.29 -1.33 1.78
C ILE A 36 4.99 -2.81 1.97
N LYS A 37 4.53 -3.17 3.16
CA LYS A 37 4.07 -4.50 3.51
C LYS A 37 2.58 -4.48 3.76
N LEU A 38 1.84 -5.14 2.93
CA LEU A 38 0.41 -5.39 3.08
C LEU A 38 0.17 -6.88 2.83
N PRO A 39 0.08 -7.71 3.89
CA PRO A 39 -0.04 -9.14 3.69
C PRO A 39 -1.21 -9.52 2.76
N PRO A 40 -1.00 -10.42 1.79
CA PRO A 40 0.23 -11.17 1.47
C PRO A 40 1.23 -10.42 0.57
N PHE A 41 1.05 -9.13 0.33
CA PHE A 41 1.88 -8.34 -0.58
C PHE A 41 2.99 -7.61 0.15
N GLU A 42 4.10 -7.53 -0.53
CA GLU A 42 5.26 -6.76 -0.13
C GLU A 42 5.88 -6.16 -1.39
N ALA A 43 6.09 -4.86 -1.40
CA ALA A 43 6.68 -4.19 -2.54
C ALA A 43 7.58 -3.04 -2.11
N ALA A 44 8.66 -2.83 -2.85
CA ALA A 44 9.63 -1.78 -2.61
C ALA A 44 9.67 -0.78 -3.76
N PHE A 45 10.05 0.45 -3.44
CA PHE A 45 10.25 1.53 -4.40
C PHE A 45 11.43 2.41 -4.01
N LEU A 46 11.98 3.10 -4.99
CA LEU A 46 13.08 4.05 -4.87
C LEU A 46 12.59 5.45 -5.21
N ILE A 47 13.04 6.46 -4.48
CA ILE A 47 12.79 7.86 -4.83
C ILE A 47 13.76 8.30 -5.92
N GLY A 48 13.23 8.81 -7.01
CA GLY A 48 14.00 9.40 -8.09
C GLY A 48 14.47 10.83 -7.80
N ALA A 49 15.39 11.32 -8.60
CA ALA A 49 15.96 12.67 -8.46
C ALA A 49 14.90 13.79 -8.58
N ASP A 50 13.84 13.52 -9.29
CA ASP A 50 12.71 14.43 -9.51
C ASP A 50 11.55 14.22 -8.51
N GLY A 51 11.72 13.40 -7.49
CA GLY A 51 10.67 13.04 -6.53
C GLY A 51 9.65 12.02 -7.05
N SER A 52 9.87 11.42 -8.20
CA SER A 52 9.10 10.28 -8.69
C SER A 52 9.51 8.98 -7.99
N ILE A 53 8.77 7.91 -8.20
CA ILE A 53 9.12 6.59 -7.72
C ILE A 53 9.52 5.65 -8.86
N SER A 54 10.46 4.76 -8.59
CA SER A 54 10.94 3.74 -9.52
C SER A 54 11.21 2.42 -8.80
N ALA A 55 11.50 1.38 -9.58
CA ALA A 55 11.91 0.10 -9.00
C ALA A 55 13.30 0.24 -8.36
N PRO A 56 13.50 -0.28 -7.14
CA PRO A 56 14.80 -0.29 -6.51
C PRO A 56 15.73 -1.34 -7.15
N ALA A 57 17.04 -1.14 -7.04
CA ALA A 57 17.98 -2.18 -7.36
C ALA A 57 17.85 -3.39 -6.42
N ALA A 58 18.28 -4.57 -6.86
CA ALA A 58 18.13 -5.80 -6.07
C ALA A 58 18.89 -5.76 -4.72
N ASP A 59 19.93 -4.97 -4.64
CA ASP A 59 20.78 -4.76 -3.47
C ASP A 59 20.49 -3.44 -2.72
N ALA A 60 19.41 -2.75 -3.06
CA ALA A 60 19.04 -1.50 -2.42
C ALA A 60 18.77 -1.70 -0.93
N VAL A 61 19.31 -0.81 -0.11
CA VAL A 61 19.05 -0.80 1.33
C VAL A 61 17.70 -0.11 1.57
N LEU A 62 16.80 -0.83 2.24
CA LEU A 62 15.50 -0.30 2.62
C LEU A 62 15.65 0.56 3.88
N GLU A 63 15.41 1.84 3.75
CA GLU A 63 15.56 2.80 4.86
C GLU A 63 14.27 3.02 5.63
N VAL A 64 13.13 2.76 5.00
CA VAL A 64 11.80 2.87 5.61
C VAL A 64 10.97 1.64 5.25
N SER A 65 10.28 1.10 6.24
CA SER A 65 9.28 0.06 6.09
C SER A 65 7.93 0.56 6.58
N ILE A 66 6.93 0.51 5.71
CA ILE A 66 5.54 0.84 6.01
C ILE A 66 4.76 -0.47 6.07
N ALA A 67 4.37 -0.88 7.27
CA ALA A 67 3.56 -2.08 7.47
C ALA A 67 2.09 -1.70 7.65
N LEU A 68 1.25 -2.27 6.81
CA LEU A 68 -0.20 -2.13 6.84
C LEU A 68 -0.82 -3.45 7.31
N PRO A 69 -1.85 -3.42 8.16
CA PRO A 69 -2.52 -4.65 8.59
C PRO A 69 -3.27 -5.32 7.44
N ALA A 70 -3.49 -6.61 7.53
CA ALA A 70 -4.28 -7.37 6.54
C ALA A 70 -5.72 -6.83 6.40
N ALA A 71 -6.25 -6.20 7.44
CA ALA A 71 -7.56 -5.55 7.43
C ALA A 71 -7.60 -4.19 6.70
N THR A 72 -6.50 -3.74 6.09
CA THR A 72 -6.41 -2.45 5.39
C THR A 72 -7.54 -2.24 4.36
N PRO A 73 -7.99 -3.22 3.56
CA PRO A 73 -9.12 -3.01 2.66
C PRO A 73 -10.42 -2.61 3.37
N LEU A 74 -10.68 -3.18 4.57
CA LEU A 74 -11.82 -2.77 5.40
C LEU A 74 -11.63 -1.40 6.02
N LEU A 75 -10.42 -1.08 6.47
CA LEU A 75 -10.08 0.23 7.01
C LEU A 75 -10.20 1.32 5.96
N ALA A 76 -9.89 1.02 4.70
CA ALA A 76 -10.05 1.94 3.58
C ALA A 76 -11.50 2.38 3.37
N LEU A 77 -12.47 1.52 3.69
CA LEU A 77 -13.90 1.88 3.67
C LEU A 77 -14.26 2.91 4.74
N GLN A 78 -13.49 2.99 5.81
CA GLN A 78 -13.66 3.98 6.88
C GLN A 78 -12.91 5.28 6.58
N GLY A 79 -12.14 5.33 5.51
CA GLY A 79 -11.38 6.47 5.06
C GLY A 79 -9.86 6.32 5.24
N LYS A 80 -9.15 7.21 4.58
CA LYS A 80 -7.67 7.24 4.56
C LYS A 80 -7.06 7.37 5.97
N ASP A 81 -7.68 8.15 6.85
CA ASP A 81 -7.19 8.35 8.20
C ASP A 81 -7.20 7.07 9.05
N ALA A 82 -8.19 6.20 8.84
CA ALA A 82 -8.23 4.91 9.52
C ALA A 82 -7.06 4.01 9.09
N VAL A 83 -6.73 3.98 7.81
CA VAL A 83 -5.56 3.26 7.27
C VAL A 83 -4.26 3.84 7.85
N MET A 84 -4.13 5.15 7.88
CA MET A 84 -2.93 5.82 8.38
C MET A 84 -2.71 5.59 9.88
N ARG A 85 -3.76 5.53 10.68
CA ARG A 85 -3.65 5.22 12.12
C ARG A 85 -3.21 3.77 12.37
N ALA A 86 -3.59 2.86 11.50
CA ALA A 86 -3.22 1.44 11.61
C ALA A 86 -1.84 1.14 11.01
N ALA A 87 -1.30 2.01 10.17
CA ALA A 87 0.01 1.86 9.57
C ALA A 87 1.12 1.96 10.62
N ARG A 88 2.11 1.07 10.52
CA ARG A 88 3.36 1.15 11.29
C ARG A 88 4.47 1.57 10.35
N ILE A 89 5.14 2.65 10.69
CA ILE A 89 6.26 3.18 9.90
C ILE A 89 7.52 3.06 10.74
N GLU A 90 8.51 2.34 10.24
CA GLU A 90 9.80 2.10 10.89
C GLU A 90 10.94 2.52 9.96
N GLY A 91 12.04 3.00 10.53
CA GLY A 91 13.25 3.37 9.81
C GLY A 91 13.63 4.83 9.98
N SER A 92 14.21 5.45 8.96
CA SER A 92 14.63 6.86 8.96
C SER A 92 13.47 7.80 9.28
N ALA A 93 13.56 8.53 10.37
CA ALA A 93 12.49 9.41 10.85
C ALA A 93 12.14 10.52 9.85
N GLU A 94 13.14 11.13 9.22
CA GLU A 94 12.94 12.20 8.25
C GLU A 94 12.26 11.70 6.97
N PHE A 95 12.75 10.59 6.43
CA PHE A 95 12.18 9.98 5.23
C PHE A 95 10.77 9.43 5.49
N ALA A 96 10.56 8.77 6.63
CA ALA A 96 9.25 8.30 7.06
C ALA A 96 8.25 9.46 7.23
N ALA A 97 8.69 10.58 7.80
CA ALA A 97 7.86 11.79 7.96
C ALA A 97 7.47 12.40 6.60
N ALA A 98 8.41 12.47 5.66
CA ALA A 98 8.16 12.98 4.31
C ALA A 98 7.17 12.10 3.55
N LEU A 99 7.36 10.78 3.57
CA LEU A 99 6.43 9.82 2.96
C LEU A 99 5.04 9.91 3.59
N GLY A 100 4.95 9.93 4.92
CA GLY A 100 3.69 10.05 5.64
C GLY A 100 2.96 11.36 5.32
N PHE A 101 3.69 12.47 5.22
CA PHE A 101 3.13 13.77 4.84
C PHE A 101 2.55 13.73 3.42
N VAL A 102 3.30 13.21 2.45
CA VAL A 102 2.84 13.08 1.06
C VAL A 102 1.60 12.19 0.98
N ILE A 103 1.63 11.02 1.61
CA ILE A 103 0.50 10.09 1.60
C ILE A 103 -0.77 10.71 2.19
N ARG A 104 -0.66 11.45 3.30
CA ARG A 104 -1.81 12.09 3.94
C ARG A 104 -2.39 13.25 3.16
N ASN A 105 -1.56 14.00 2.45
CA ASN A 105 -1.97 15.23 1.78
C ASN A 105 -2.15 15.08 0.27
N LEU A 106 -1.65 13.99 -0.32
CA LEU A 106 -1.89 13.69 -1.72
C LEU A 106 -3.39 13.44 -1.93
N ARG A 107 -4.01 14.23 -2.75
CA ARG A 107 -5.43 14.06 -3.09
C ARG A 107 -5.55 12.89 -4.05
N TRP A 108 -6.05 11.82 -3.51
CA TRP A 108 -6.55 10.72 -4.31
C TRP A 108 -7.97 11.08 -4.71
N ASP A 109 -8.21 11.34 -5.97
CA ASP A 109 -9.54 11.21 -6.53
C ASP A 109 -9.77 9.69 -6.71
N ALA A 110 -9.98 9.06 -5.55
CA ALA A 110 -9.77 7.64 -5.36
C ALA A 110 -10.78 6.77 -6.10
N GLU A 111 -11.95 7.28 -6.45
CA GLU A 111 -12.98 6.45 -7.09
C GLU A 111 -12.70 6.24 -8.58
N GLU A 112 -12.26 7.26 -9.29
CA GLU A 112 -12.02 7.18 -10.74
C GLU A 112 -10.66 6.55 -11.06
N ASP A 113 -9.61 6.95 -10.35
CA ASP A 113 -8.25 6.43 -10.56
C ASP A 113 -8.11 5.00 -10.03
N LEU A 114 -8.77 4.63 -8.94
CA LEU A 114 -8.75 3.28 -8.42
C LEU A 114 -9.55 2.32 -9.29
N SER A 115 -10.68 2.74 -9.85
CA SER A 115 -11.47 1.92 -10.78
C SER A 115 -10.72 1.69 -12.09
N ASN A 116 -10.01 2.67 -12.61
CA ASN A 116 -9.15 2.53 -13.78
C ASN A 116 -7.94 1.63 -13.48
N LEU A 117 -7.33 1.78 -12.31
CA LEU A 117 -6.19 0.97 -11.88
C LEU A 117 -6.59 -0.49 -11.64
N VAL A 118 -7.68 -0.73 -10.93
CA VAL A 118 -8.22 -2.08 -10.68
C VAL A 118 -8.72 -2.69 -11.98
N GLY A 119 -9.34 -1.91 -12.86
CA GLY A 119 -9.74 -2.33 -14.20
C GLY A 119 -8.56 -2.74 -15.09
N ASP A 120 -7.48 -1.98 -15.09
CA ASP A 120 -6.25 -2.28 -15.83
C ASP A 120 -5.50 -3.49 -15.26
N ILE A 121 -5.37 -3.60 -13.95
CA ILE A 121 -4.76 -4.77 -13.29
C ILE A 121 -5.62 -6.00 -13.52
N ALA A 122 -6.95 -5.90 -13.43
CA ALA A 122 -7.88 -6.99 -13.70
C ALA A 122 -7.83 -7.37 -15.19
N ALA A 123 -7.82 -6.42 -16.12
CA ALA A 123 -7.74 -6.66 -17.54
C ALA A 123 -6.42 -7.34 -17.95
N HIS A 124 -5.28 -6.89 -17.40
CA HIS A 124 -3.97 -7.52 -17.64
C HIS A 124 -3.88 -8.94 -17.05
N ARG A 125 -4.56 -9.22 -15.95
CA ARG A 125 -4.59 -10.56 -15.34
C ARG A 125 -5.63 -11.48 -15.95
N ILE A 126 -6.72 -10.98 -16.49
CA ILE A 126 -7.71 -11.76 -17.24
C ILE A 126 -7.10 -12.34 -18.53
N VAL A 127 -6.17 -11.64 -19.16
CA VAL A 127 -5.44 -12.11 -20.34
C VAL A 127 -4.30 -13.10 -19.98
N GLY A 128 -3.78 -13.06 -18.73
CA GLY A 128 -2.62 -13.84 -18.29
C GLY A 128 -2.85 -14.98 -17.30
N GLY A 129 -4.07 -15.17 -16.75
CA GLY A 129 -4.31 -16.23 -15.76
C GLY A 129 -5.50 -15.98 -14.84
N THR A 130 -6.71 -16.26 -15.33
CA THR A 130 -7.96 -16.18 -14.55
C THR A 130 -7.99 -17.05 -13.30
N ARG A 131 -7.19 -18.13 -13.26
CA ARG A 131 -7.14 -19.06 -12.12
C ARG A 131 -6.37 -18.53 -10.93
N GLU A 132 -5.27 -17.83 -11.16
CA GLU A 132 -4.44 -17.26 -10.08
C GLU A 132 -5.12 -16.06 -9.41
N PHE A 133 -5.84 -15.25 -10.16
CA PHE A 133 -6.59 -14.11 -9.61
C PHE A 133 -7.79 -14.57 -8.77
N ALA A 134 -8.53 -15.59 -9.24
CA ALA A 134 -9.65 -16.18 -8.48
C ALA A 134 -9.16 -16.86 -7.19
N ALA A 135 -8.04 -17.59 -7.25
CA ALA A 135 -7.40 -18.19 -6.08
C ALA A 135 -6.92 -17.12 -5.09
N TRP A 136 -6.37 -16.01 -5.57
CA TRP A 136 -5.94 -14.88 -4.76
C TRP A 136 -7.12 -14.18 -4.08
N GLN A 137 -8.21 -13.89 -4.81
CA GLN A 137 -9.43 -13.31 -4.21
C GLN A 137 -10.03 -14.24 -3.14
N GLN A 138 -10.05 -15.54 -3.38
CA GLN A 138 -10.55 -16.53 -2.45
C GLN A 138 -9.68 -16.60 -1.18
N GLN A 139 -8.37 -16.54 -1.33
CA GLN A 139 -7.43 -16.55 -0.21
C GLN A 139 -7.49 -15.25 0.59
N ALA A 140 -7.61 -14.10 -0.07
CA ALA A 140 -7.79 -12.81 0.59
C ALA A 140 -9.11 -12.76 1.39
N ALA A 141 -10.21 -13.28 0.82
CA ALA A 141 -11.49 -13.38 1.50
C ALA A 141 -11.45 -14.36 2.69
N GLN A 142 -10.76 -15.50 2.56
CA GLN A 142 -10.59 -16.45 3.66
C GLN A 142 -9.73 -15.91 4.78
N ASN A 143 -8.63 -15.22 4.46
CA ASN A 143 -7.78 -14.57 5.45
C ASN A 143 -8.51 -13.45 6.18
N LEU A 144 -9.35 -12.70 5.48
CA LEU A 144 -10.20 -11.68 6.07
C LEU A 144 -11.25 -12.29 7.00
N ALA A 145 -11.91 -13.37 6.59
CA ALA A 145 -12.89 -14.08 7.40
C ALA A 145 -12.25 -14.73 8.64
N ALA A 146 -11.05 -15.30 8.52
CA ALA A 146 -10.30 -15.87 9.63
C ALA A 146 -9.91 -14.80 10.65
N ASN A 147 -9.40 -13.65 10.20
CA ASN A 147 -9.01 -12.53 11.07
C ASN A 147 -10.23 -11.90 11.76
N LEU A 148 -11.37 -11.82 11.08
CA LEU A 148 -12.63 -11.38 11.69
C LEU A 148 -13.13 -12.39 12.72
N ALA A 149 -13.04 -13.68 12.44
CA ALA A 149 -13.42 -14.74 13.38
C ALA A 149 -12.56 -14.73 14.64
N GLU A 150 -11.25 -14.53 14.50
CA GLU A 150 -10.32 -14.35 15.65
C GLU A 150 -10.69 -13.11 16.47
N TYR A 151 -10.94 -11.99 15.82
CA TYR A 151 -11.33 -10.75 16.49
C TYR A 151 -12.63 -10.93 17.31
N PHE A 152 -13.64 -11.57 16.72
CA PHE A 152 -14.90 -11.82 17.42
C PHE A 152 -14.83 -12.90 18.50
N THR A 153 -13.87 -13.83 18.42
CA THR A 153 -13.68 -14.84 19.46
C THR A 153 -12.83 -14.34 20.63
N GLU A 154 -11.94 -13.41 20.41
CA GLU A 154 -11.14 -12.79 21.48
C GLU A 154 -11.93 -11.73 22.27
N GLU A 155 -12.89 -11.04 21.66
CA GLU A 155 -13.73 -10.07 22.36
C GLU A 155 -14.94 -10.67 23.11
N GLN A 156 -15.20 -11.97 23.00
CA GLN A 156 -16.33 -12.63 23.66
C GLN A 156 -16.01 -13.67 24.76
N PRO A 157 -14.90 -13.65 25.51
CA PRO A 157 -14.78 -14.55 26.65
C PRO A 157 -15.52 -14.07 27.91
N LEU A 158 -16.12 -12.87 27.91
CA LEU A 158 -16.73 -12.28 29.11
C LEU A 158 -18.25 -12.44 29.21
N ILE A 159 -18.95 -12.96 28.21
CA ILE A 159 -20.41 -13.09 28.20
C ILE A 159 -20.88 -14.55 28.43
N ALA A 160 -20.00 -15.52 28.48
CA ALA A 160 -20.35 -16.94 28.65
C ALA A 160 -20.19 -17.47 30.09
N ARG A 161 -20.27 -16.61 31.10
CA ARG A 161 -20.31 -17.02 32.51
C ARG A 161 -21.45 -16.31 33.26
N GLN A 162 -22.64 -16.73 33.00
CA GLN A 162 -23.73 -16.75 33.96
C GLN A 162 -24.57 -18.02 33.77
#